data_8d3fddfd9d6236e54e58369eaedbacc9
#
_entry.id   8d3fddfd9d6236e54e58369eaedbacc9
#
_cell.length_a   1.000
_cell.length_b   1.000
_cell.length_c   1.000
_cell.angle_alpha   90.00
_cell.angle_beta   90.00
_cell.angle_gamma   90.00
#
_symmetry.space_group_name_H-M   'P 1'
#
loop_
_entity.id
_entity.type
_entity.pdbx_description
1 polymer ?
#
loop_
_entity_poly.entity_id
_entity_poly.type
_entity_poly.pdbx_seq_one_letter_code
_entity_poly.pdbx_strand_id
1 'polypeptide(L)'
;IVVIIILVVLSLVIGGLIISMIARKIAKPVRTCADRLKTLSEGDLHSDVPVIKTHDETGLLAEATKDIVDCLQGLIRDEGYVLGEMAQGNFDITADQSVYRGDLYEIYKSLKGINRTLSLTLMEINETADQVASGAEQVASGAQALSQGATEQASSVEELAATNNDINGNIQ
;
A
#
# COMPACT_ATOMS: atom_id res chain seq x y z
N ILE A 1 -70.71 15.11 -29.11
CA ILE A 1 -70.11 15.73 -27.91
C ILE A 1 -69.67 14.63 -26.93
N VAL A 2 -70.50 13.70 -26.54
CA VAL A 2 -70.20 12.61 -25.56
C VAL A 2 -69.02 11.75 -26.04
N VAL A 3 -69.00 11.34 -27.32
CA VAL A 3 -67.91 10.52 -27.91
C VAL A 3 -66.57 11.24 -27.87
N ILE A 4 -66.56 12.54 -28.13
CA ILE A 4 -65.34 13.36 -28.10
C ILE A 4 -64.79 13.45 -26.67
N ILE A 5 -65.63 13.61 -25.65
CA ILE A 5 -65.24 13.64 -24.25
C ILE A 5 -64.63 12.29 -23.82
N ILE A 6 -65.23 11.17 -24.22
CA ILE A 6 -64.74 9.84 -23.95
C ILE A 6 -63.33 9.62 -24.57
N LEU A 7 -63.12 10.06 -25.84
CA LEU A 7 -61.85 9.94 -26.52
C LEU A 7 -60.76 10.78 -25.84
N VAL A 8 -61.09 12.00 -25.40
CA VAL A 8 -60.16 12.86 -24.66
C VAL A 8 -59.77 12.24 -23.30
N VAL A 9 -60.75 11.75 -22.53
CA VAL A 9 -60.45 11.09 -21.24
C VAL A 9 -59.61 9.83 -21.46
N LEU A 10 -59.93 9.01 -22.45
CA LEU A 10 -59.16 7.81 -22.77
C LEU A 10 -57.71 8.14 -23.17
N SER A 11 -57.50 9.20 -23.98
CA SER A 11 -56.16 9.63 -24.35
C SER A 11 -55.34 10.14 -23.15
N LEU A 12 -55.94 10.85 -22.21
CA LEU A 12 -55.29 11.29 -20.98
C LEU A 12 -54.92 10.14 -20.07
N VAL A 13 -55.78 9.14 -19.92
CA VAL A 13 -55.49 7.93 -19.14
C VAL A 13 -54.34 7.12 -19.75
N ILE A 14 -54.37 6.91 -21.08
CA ILE A 14 -53.31 6.20 -21.79
C ILE A 14 -51.99 6.98 -21.66
N GLY A 15 -52.02 8.30 -21.87
CA GLY A 15 -50.81 9.15 -21.67
C GLY A 15 -50.23 9.08 -20.26
N GLY A 16 -51.10 9.14 -19.25
CA GLY A 16 -50.70 9.00 -17.85
C GLY A 16 -50.09 7.62 -17.53
N LEU A 17 -50.64 6.55 -18.09
CA LEU A 17 -50.09 5.19 -17.94
C LEU A 17 -48.71 5.04 -18.59
N ILE A 18 -48.53 5.58 -19.79
CA ILE A 18 -47.25 5.57 -20.51
C ILE A 18 -46.19 6.36 -19.72
N ILE A 19 -46.51 7.58 -19.28
CA ILE A 19 -45.59 8.40 -18.46
C ILE A 19 -45.22 7.68 -17.17
N SER A 20 -46.20 7.08 -16.46
CA SER A 20 -45.92 6.32 -15.25
C SER A 20 -45.04 5.10 -15.51
N MET A 21 -45.22 4.42 -16.64
CA MET A 21 -44.41 3.27 -17.04
C MET A 21 -42.96 3.70 -17.35
N ILE A 22 -42.78 4.77 -18.09
CA ILE A 22 -41.45 5.33 -18.39
C ILE A 22 -40.73 5.78 -17.10
N ALA A 23 -41.44 6.50 -16.23
CA ALA A 23 -40.89 6.96 -14.96
C ALA A 23 -40.41 5.80 -14.07
N ARG A 24 -41.17 4.72 -14.01
CA ARG A 24 -40.83 3.55 -13.17
C ARG A 24 -39.79 2.65 -13.79
N LYS A 25 -39.82 2.43 -15.10
CA LYS A 25 -38.96 1.46 -15.77
C LYS A 25 -37.64 2.06 -16.28
N ILE A 26 -37.56 3.36 -16.50
CA ILE A 26 -36.37 4.02 -17.03
C ILE A 26 -35.85 5.10 -16.08
N ALA A 27 -36.66 6.12 -15.75
CA ALA A 27 -36.18 7.27 -15.02
C ALA A 27 -35.70 6.90 -13.59
N LYS A 28 -36.45 6.07 -12.88
CA LYS A 28 -36.09 5.66 -11.52
C LYS A 28 -34.78 4.83 -11.48
N PRO A 29 -34.61 3.75 -12.27
CA PRO A 29 -33.36 3.00 -12.34
C PRO A 29 -32.15 3.85 -12.69
N VAL A 30 -32.26 4.69 -13.72
CA VAL A 30 -31.16 5.59 -14.14
C VAL A 30 -30.77 6.54 -13.01
N ARG A 31 -31.75 7.13 -12.33
CA ARG A 31 -31.47 8.01 -11.19
C ARG A 31 -30.78 7.28 -10.06
N THR A 32 -31.21 6.07 -9.73
CA THR A 32 -30.58 5.28 -8.67
C THR A 32 -29.11 4.93 -8.99
N CYS A 33 -28.79 4.59 -10.25
CA CYS A 33 -27.41 4.41 -10.68
C CYS A 33 -26.62 5.71 -10.61
N ALA A 34 -27.20 6.83 -11.04
CA ALA A 34 -26.54 8.15 -10.97
C ALA A 34 -26.27 8.56 -9.52
N ASP A 35 -27.22 8.36 -8.60
CA ASP A 35 -27.05 8.64 -7.17
C ASP A 35 -25.92 7.75 -6.59
N ARG A 36 -25.86 6.47 -6.98
CA ARG A 36 -24.77 5.56 -6.56
C ARG A 36 -23.40 5.98 -7.08
N LEU A 37 -23.31 6.37 -8.35
CA LEU A 37 -22.06 6.91 -8.94
C LEU A 37 -21.63 8.21 -8.28
N LYS A 38 -22.59 9.02 -7.84
CA LYS A 38 -22.30 10.23 -7.08
C LYS A 38 -21.69 9.91 -5.73
N THR A 39 -22.26 9.00 -4.93
CA THR A 39 -21.68 8.58 -3.65
C THR A 39 -20.32 7.92 -3.84
N LEU A 40 -20.14 7.15 -4.94
CA LEU A 40 -18.85 6.61 -5.31
C LEU A 40 -17.80 7.70 -5.57
N SER A 41 -18.18 8.77 -6.27
CA SER A 41 -17.29 9.92 -6.51
C SER A 41 -16.92 10.70 -5.24
N GLU A 42 -17.68 10.54 -4.18
CA GLU A 42 -17.43 11.07 -2.82
C GLU A 42 -16.58 10.11 -1.97
N GLY A 43 -16.16 8.96 -2.55
CA GLY A 43 -15.30 7.97 -1.91
C GLY A 43 -16.03 6.83 -1.20
N ASP A 44 -17.37 6.76 -1.27
CA ASP A 44 -18.13 5.67 -0.68
C ASP A 44 -18.09 4.42 -1.56
N LEU A 45 -17.26 3.47 -1.16
CA LEU A 45 -17.16 2.17 -1.82
C LEU A 45 -18.08 1.10 -1.20
N HIS A 46 -18.71 1.37 -0.04
CA HIS A 46 -19.39 0.34 0.75
C HIS A 46 -20.90 0.33 0.60
N SER A 47 -21.52 1.43 0.15
CA SER A 47 -22.95 1.49 -0.12
C SER A 47 -23.38 0.49 -1.20
N ASP A 48 -24.55 -0.08 -1.01
CA ASP A 48 -25.11 -1.08 -1.91
C ASP A 48 -25.23 -0.57 -3.35
N VAL A 49 -24.92 -1.44 -4.30
CA VAL A 49 -25.15 -1.18 -5.72
C VAL A 49 -26.57 -1.58 -6.09
N PRO A 50 -27.31 -0.72 -6.82
CA PRO A 50 -28.69 -1.03 -7.20
C PRO A 50 -28.75 -2.27 -8.08
N VAL A 51 -29.59 -3.23 -7.69
CA VAL A 51 -29.87 -4.44 -8.46
C VAL A 51 -31.07 -4.19 -9.36
N ILE A 52 -30.84 -4.03 -10.66
CA ILE A 52 -31.86 -3.82 -11.67
C ILE A 52 -31.90 -5.05 -12.58
N LYS A 53 -32.96 -5.84 -12.46
CA LYS A 53 -33.14 -7.11 -13.19
C LYS A 53 -33.91 -6.88 -14.50
N THR A 54 -33.41 -6.02 -15.37
CA THR A 54 -33.95 -5.81 -16.72
C THR A 54 -32.90 -6.21 -17.74
N HIS A 55 -33.35 -6.59 -18.94
CA HIS A 55 -32.44 -6.97 -20.05
C HIS A 55 -32.34 -5.85 -21.10
N ASP A 56 -32.49 -4.61 -20.63
CA ASP A 56 -32.40 -3.39 -21.43
C ASP A 56 -31.20 -2.55 -21.00
N GLU A 57 -31.07 -1.35 -21.54
CA GLU A 57 -29.98 -0.42 -21.27
C GLU A 57 -29.89 -0.03 -19.79
N THR A 58 -31.01 -0.09 -19.04
CA THR A 58 -31.02 0.19 -17.60
C THR A 58 -30.40 -0.92 -16.79
N GLY A 59 -30.60 -2.18 -17.19
CA GLY A 59 -29.93 -3.34 -16.63
C GLY A 59 -28.42 -3.31 -16.88
N LEU A 60 -28.03 -3.01 -18.14
CA LEU A 60 -26.62 -2.86 -18.50
C LEU A 60 -25.93 -1.74 -17.70
N LEU A 61 -26.61 -0.61 -17.49
CA LEU A 61 -26.08 0.49 -16.67
C LEU A 61 -25.85 0.06 -15.22
N ALA A 62 -26.79 -0.70 -14.64
CA ALA A 62 -26.64 -1.20 -13.27
C ALA A 62 -25.48 -2.20 -13.15
N GLU A 63 -25.33 -3.10 -14.12
CA GLU A 63 -24.22 -4.05 -14.19
C GLU A 63 -22.88 -3.32 -14.31
N ALA A 64 -22.75 -2.36 -15.22
CA ALA A 64 -21.55 -1.55 -15.38
C ALA A 64 -21.23 -0.74 -14.12
N THR A 65 -22.26 -0.20 -13.43
CA THR A 65 -22.08 0.49 -12.14
C THR A 65 -21.51 -0.46 -11.08
N LYS A 66 -22.03 -1.69 -11.04
CA LYS A 66 -21.54 -2.73 -10.13
C LYS A 66 -20.10 -3.10 -10.43
N ASP A 67 -19.76 -3.32 -11.69
CA ASP A 67 -18.41 -3.70 -12.10
C ASP A 67 -17.37 -2.63 -11.73
N ILE A 68 -17.74 -1.34 -11.85
CA ILE A 68 -16.89 -0.23 -11.42
C ILE A 68 -16.66 -0.28 -9.90
N VAL A 69 -17.72 -0.45 -9.11
CA VAL A 69 -17.62 -0.52 -7.65
C VAL A 69 -16.78 -1.71 -7.22
N ASP A 70 -17.05 -2.90 -7.76
CA ASP A 70 -16.31 -4.13 -7.44
C ASP A 70 -14.82 -4.01 -7.79
N CYS A 71 -14.52 -3.42 -8.94
CA CYS A 71 -13.14 -3.16 -9.38
C CYS A 71 -12.41 -2.24 -8.40
N LEU A 72 -13.01 -1.11 -8.03
CA LEU A 72 -12.41 -0.16 -7.10
C LEU A 72 -12.29 -0.71 -5.68
N GLN A 73 -13.28 -1.47 -5.21
CA GLN A 73 -13.19 -2.16 -3.92
C GLN A 73 -12.05 -3.18 -3.88
N GLY A 74 -11.89 -3.97 -4.95
CA GLY A 74 -10.79 -4.92 -5.09
C GLY A 74 -9.44 -4.22 -5.03
N LEU A 75 -9.28 -3.16 -5.80
CA LEU A 75 -8.05 -2.36 -5.86
C LEU A 75 -7.68 -1.78 -4.48
N ILE A 76 -8.61 -1.06 -3.84
CA ILE A 76 -8.36 -0.40 -2.54
C ILE A 76 -8.07 -1.42 -1.45
N ARG A 77 -8.72 -2.60 -1.48
CA ARG A 77 -8.46 -3.67 -0.52
C ARG A 77 -7.06 -4.24 -0.69
N ASP A 78 -6.65 -4.53 -1.92
CA ASP A 78 -5.34 -5.10 -2.21
C ASP A 78 -4.21 -4.10 -1.90
N GLU A 79 -4.33 -2.85 -2.36
CA GLU A 79 -3.38 -1.79 -2.02
C GLU A 79 -3.28 -1.56 -0.51
N GLY A 80 -4.42 -1.48 0.18
CA GLY A 80 -4.46 -1.30 1.62
C GLY A 80 -3.79 -2.45 2.38
N TYR A 81 -3.98 -3.69 1.91
CA TYR A 81 -3.32 -4.86 2.46
C TYR A 81 -1.80 -4.81 2.23
N VAL A 82 -1.36 -4.63 0.99
CA VAL A 82 0.07 -4.60 0.66
C VAL A 82 0.81 -3.46 1.37
N LEU A 83 0.25 -2.24 1.34
CA LEU A 83 0.84 -1.09 2.02
C LEU A 83 0.83 -1.26 3.54
N GLY A 84 -0.20 -1.90 4.09
CA GLY A 84 -0.31 -2.21 5.52
C GLY A 84 0.78 -3.18 5.98
N GLU A 85 1.06 -4.24 5.22
CA GLU A 85 2.15 -5.18 5.48
C GLU A 85 3.52 -4.51 5.36
N MET A 86 3.72 -3.72 4.30
CA MET A 86 4.96 -2.95 4.12
C MET A 86 5.21 -1.98 5.28
N ALA A 87 4.17 -1.34 5.79
CA ALA A 87 4.26 -0.44 6.96
C ALA A 87 4.69 -1.18 8.23
N GLN A 88 4.44 -2.48 8.33
CA GLN A 88 4.89 -3.34 9.43
C GLN A 88 6.28 -3.96 9.19
N GLY A 89 6.91 -3.61 8.06
CA GLY A 89 8.24 -4.13 7.67
C GLY A 89 8.19 -5.47 6.95
N ASN A 90 7.00 -5.97 6.59
CA ASN A 90 6.88 -7.17 5.79
C ASN A 90 6.92 -6.81 4.30
N PHE A 91 8.07 -7.07 3.67
CA PHE A 91 8.31 -6.84 2.24
C PHE A 91 8.24 -8.14 1.42
N ASP A 92 8.04 -9.31 2.06
CA ASP A 92 7.80 -10.58 1.37
C ASP A 92 6.32 -10.76 1.03
N ILE A 93 5.79 -9.80 0.29
CA ILE A 93 4.39 -9.72 -0.09
C ILE A 93 4.26 -9.30 -1.55
N THR A 94 3.24 -9.81 -2.21
CA THR A 94 2.95 -9.48 -3.61
C THR A 94 1.49 -9.08 -3.75
N ALA A 95 1.23 -7.97 -4.45
CA ALA A 95 -0.11 -7.53 -4.84
C ALA A 95 -0.79 -8.55 -5.77
N ASP A 96 -2.10 -8.69 -5.68
CA ASP A 96 -2.87 -9.55 -6.59
C ASP A 96 -3.04 -8.87 -7.95
N GLN A 97 -2.22 -9.29 -8.92
CA GLN A 97 -2.25 -8.75 -10.28
C GLN A 97 -3.65 -8.79 -10.93
N SER A 98 -4.52 -9.71 -10.53
CA SER A 98 -5.83 -9.93 -11.17
C SER A 98 -6.81 -8.76 -10.97
N VAL A 99 -6.62 -7.97 -9.91
CA VAL A 99 -7.46 -6.80 -9.60
C VAL A 99 -7.05 -5.55 -10.39
N TYR A 100 -5.84 -5.53 -10.97
CA TYR A 100 -5.27 -4.38 -11.68
C TYR A 100 -5.47 -4.53 -13.19
N ARG A 101 -6.64 -4.12 -13.71
CA ARG A 101 -7.01 -4.26 -15.12
C ARG A 101 -6.72 -2.98 -15.92
N GLY A 102 -6.41 -3.14 -17.20
CA GLY A 102 -6.18 -2.02 -18.11
C GLY A 102 -5.09 -1.07 -17.59
N ASP A 103 -5.36 0.21 -17.57
CA ASP A 103 -4.42 1.25 -17.13
C ASP A 103 -4.09 1.18 -15.63
N LEU A 104 -4.92 0.52 -14.80
CA LEU A 104 -4.64 0.30 -13.40
C LEU A 104 -3.42 -0.62 -13.19
N TYR A 105 -3.01 -1.36 -14.20
CA TYR A 105 -1.81 -2.20 -14.16
C TYR A 105 -0.51 -1.40 -13.90
N GLU A 106 -0.48 -0.11 -14.24
CA GLU A 106 0.66 0.75 -13.92
C GLU A 106 0.83 0.97 -12.41
N ILE A 107 -0.28 0.96 -11.65
CA ILE A 107 -0.25 1.01 -10.18
C ILE A 107 0.42 -0.25 -9.63
N TYR A 108 0.01 -1.43 -10.12
CA TYR A 108 0.63 -2.71 -9.75
C TYR A 108 2.14 -2.72 -9.99
N LYS A 109 2.60 -2.26 -11.17
CA LYS A 109 4.03 -2.16 -11.48
C LYS A 109 4.77 -1.25 -10.52
N SER A 110 4.19 -0.09 -10.23
CA SER A 110 4.77 0.89 -9.32
C SER A 110 4.88 0.34 -7.90
N LEU A 111 3.83 -0.28 -7.40
CA LEU A 111 3.78 -0.90 -6.08
C LEU A 111 4.83 -2.02 -5.95
N LYS A 112 4.91 -2.90 -6.95
CA LYS A 112 5.92 -3.95 -7.03
C LYS A 112 7.35 -3.38 -7.09
N GLY A 113 7.54 -2.28 -7.84
CA GLY A 113 8.83 -1.59 -7.93
C GLY A 113 9.26 -1.01 -6.58
N ILE A 114 8.36 -0.33 -5.88
CA ILE A 114 8.61 0.22 -4.54
C ILE A 114 8.97 -0.90 -3.56
N ASN A 115 8.15 -1.95 -3.50
CA ASN A 115 8.38 -3.10 -2.61
C ASN A 115 9.78 -3.71 -2.84
N ARG A 116 10.12 -3.99 -4.10
CA ARG A 116 11.43 -4.54 -4.45
C ARG A 116 12.59 -3.62 -4.04
N THR A 117 12.47 -2.33 -4.33
CA THR A 117 13.53 -1.37 -3.99
C THR A 117 13.74 -1.27 -2.48
N LEU A 118 12.65 -1.18 -1.71
CA LEU A 118 12.73 -1.14 -0.25
C LEU A 118 13.32 -2.43 0.33
N SER A 119 12.90 -3.60 -0.17
CA SER A 119 13.46 -4.89 0.24
C SER A 119 14.96 -4.96 0.00
N LEU A 120 15.43 -4.57 -1.18
CA LEU A 120 16.86 -4.56 -1.51
C LEU A 120 17.64 -3.57 -0.63
N THR A 121 17.12 -2.36 -0.40
CA THR A 121 17.75 -1.37 0.47
C THR A 121 17.88 -1.86 1.91
N LEU A 122 16.85 -2.53 2.44
CA LEU A 122 16.91 -3.10 3.79
C LEU A 122 17.89 -4.25 3.90
N MET A 123 18.03 -5.08 2.86
CA MET A 123 19.07 -6.12 2.82
C MET A 123 20.47 -5.50 2.84
N GLU A 124 20.73 -4.45 2.07
CA GLU A 124 22.01 -3.74 2.03
C GLU A 124 22.33 -3.04 3.36
N ILE A 125 21.31 -2.45 4.01
CA ILE A 125 21.48 -1.87 5.36
C ILE A 125 21.86 -2.95 6.37
N ASN A 126 21.22 -4.12 6.33
CA ASN A 126 21.54 -5.24 7.23
C ASN A 126 22.97 -5.73 7.03
N GLU A 127 23.39 -5.94 5.77
CA GLU A 127 24.76 -6.34 5.45
C GLU A 127 25.78 -5.30 5.93
N THR A 128 25.49 -4.00 5.72
CA THR A 128 26.36 -2.92 6.19
C THR A 128 26.42 -2.88 7.72
N ALA A 129 25.31 -3.10 8.41
CA ALA A 129 25.27 -3.16 9.88
C ALA A 129 26.12 -4.31 10.42
N ASP A 130 26.07 -5.49 9.79
CA ASP A 130 26.91 -6.65 10.16
C ASP A 130 28.39 -6.34 9.94
N GLN A 131 28.76 -5.67 8.86
CA GLN A 131 30.13 -5.22 8.60
C GLN A 131 30.60 -4.22 9.65
N VAL A 132 29.77 -3.26 10.04
CA VAL A 132 30.09 -2.29 11.10
C VAL A 132 30.25 -3.00 12.45
N ALA A 133 29.39 -3.94 12.79
CA ALA A 133 29.51 -4.74 14.01
C ALA A 133 30.84 -5.52 14.05
N SER A 134 31.19 -6.21 12.96
CA SER A 134 32.46 -6.92 12.84
C SER A 134 33.67 -6.00 12.95
N GLY A 135 33.61 -4.82 12.31
CA GLY A 135 34.65 -3.80 12.43
C GLY A 135 34.82 -3.27 13.86
N ALA A 136 33.72 -3.07 14.57
CA ALA A 136 33.74 -2.66 15.97
C ALA A 136 34.39 -3.72 16.88
N GLU A 137 34.12 -5.01 16.66
CA GLU A 137 34.80 -6.11 17.39
C GLU A 137 36.30 -6.14 17.12
N GLN A 138 36.73 -5.91 15.88
CA GLN A 138 38.16 -5.83 15.55
C GLN A 138 38.84 -4.64 16.23
N VAL A 139 38.19 -3.49 16.26
CA VAL A 139 38.70 -2.29 16.97
C VAL A 139 38.81 -2.57 18.47
N ALA A 140 37.81 -3.19 19.09
CA ALA A 140 37.82 -3.55 20.51
C ALA A 140 38.98 -4.51 20.83
N SER A 141 39.18 -5.55 20.00
CA SER A 141 40.27 -6.50 20.13
C SER A 141 41.65 -5.84 19.97
N GLY A 142 41.79 -4.92 18.98
CA GLY A 142 42.98 -4.15 18.78
C GLY A 142 43.31 -3.21 19.97
N ALA A 143 42.29 -2.57 20.54
CA ALA A 143 42.44 -1.71 21.72
C ALA A 143 42.89 -2.53 22.94
N GLN A 144 42.36 -3.73 23.13
CA GLN A 144 42.77 -4.65 24.19
C GLN A 144 44.26 -5.08 24.05
N ALA A 145 44.68 -5.45 22.83
CA ALA A 145 46.05 -5.80 22.54
C ALA A 145 47.01 -4.62 22.76
N LEU A 146 46.61 -3.43 22.36
CA LEU A 146 47.34 -2.20 22.57
C LEU A 146 47.48 -1.87 24.08
N SER A 147 46.45 -2.02 24.86
CA SER A 147 46.47 -1.83 26.32
C SER A 147 47.43 -2.79 27.00
N GLN A 148 47.44 -4.07 26.58
CA GLN A 148 48.35 -5.05 27.09
C GLN A 148 49.81 -4.74 26.70
N GLY A 149 50.06 -4.38 25.43
CA GLY A 149 51.37 -4.00 24.97
C GLY A 149 51.91 -2.72 25.67
N ALA A 150 51.02 -1.74 25.96
CA ALA A 150 51.38 -0.58 26.76
C ALA A 150 51.77 -0.94 28.21
N THR A 151 51.08 -1.89 28.81
CA THR A 151 51.42 -2.40 30.17
C THR A 151 52.77 -3.13 30.17
N GLU A 152 53.04 -3.96 29.17
CA GLU A 152 54.32 -4.65 29.00
C GLU A 152 55.48 -3.66 28.74
N GLN A 153 55.23 -2.64 27.92
CA GLN A 153 56.23 -1.56 27.71
C GLN A 153 56.50 -0.80 28.98
N ALA A 154 55.49 -0.44 29.79
CA ALA A 154 55.70 0.24 31.07
C ALA A 154 56.56 -0.59 32.02
N SER A 155 56.29 -1.88 32.13
CA SER A 155 57.12 -2.80 32.93
C SER A 155 58.57 -2.91 32.45
N SER A 156 58.77 -2.96 31.13
CA SER A 156 60.14 -2.99 30.54
C SER A 156 60.89 -1.68 30.78
N VAL A 157 60.23 -0.53 30.76
CA VAL A 157 60.81 0.79 31.07
C VAL A 157 61.24 0.85 32.55
N GLU A 158 60.37 0.32 33.46
CA GLU A 158 60.74 0.24 34.89
C GLU A 158 61.98 -0.63 35.13
N GLU A 159 62.08 -1.79 34.47
CA GLU A 159 63.21 -2.70 34.56
C GLU A 159 64.51 -2.04 34.00
N LEU A 160 64.39 -1.32 32.87
CA LEU A 160 65.51 -0.56 32.32
C LEU A 160 65.96 0.57 33.27
N ALA A 161 65.04 1.27 33.92
CA ALA A 161 65.37 2.30 34.91
C ALA A 161 66.09 1.72 36.14
N ALA A 162 65.61 0.54 36.63
CA ALA A 162 66.30 -0.14 37.72
C ALA A 162 67.73 -0.58 37.33
N THR A 163 67.91 -1.18 36.15
CA THR A 163 69.19 -1.60 35.62
C THR A 163 70.17 -0.41 35.45
N ASN A 164 69.66 0.74 34.96
CA ASN A 164 70.43 1.96 34.80
C ASN A 164 70.89 2.55 36.16
N ASN A 165 70.03 2.46 37.20
CA ASN A 165 70.43 2.85 38.55
C ASN A 165 71.50 1.93 39.15
N ASP A 166 71.41 0.62 38.92
CA ASP A 166 72.41 -0.37 39.36
C ASP A 166 73.80 -0.11 38.69
N ILE A 167 73.79 0.17 37.37
CA ILE A 167 74.99 0.54 36.63
C ILE A 167 75.61 1.82 37.20
N ASN A 168 74.79 2.86 37.45
CA ASN A 168 75.29 4.12 38.02
C ASN A 168 75.88 3.93 39.44
N GLY A 169 75.32 3.04 40.26
CA GLY A 169 75.81 2.72 41.59
C GLY A 169 77.16 1.94 41.59
N ASN A 170 77.42 1.17 40.51
CA ASN A 170 78.67 0.43 40.35
C ASN A 170 79.83 1.22 39.74
N ILE A 171 79.60 2.43 39.24
CA ILE A 171 80.60 3.31 38.62
C ILE A 171 81.18 4.32 39.64
N GLN A 172 80.56 4.50 40.80
CA GLN A 172 81.03 5.33 41.91
C GLN A 172 81.89 4.50 42.87
#